data_c721a6d100a85473aa3e035fdfc22d57
#
_entry.id   c721a6d100a85473aa3e035fdfc22d57
#
_cell.length_a   1.000
_cell.length_b   1.000
_cell.length_c   1.000
_cell.angle_alpha   90.00
_cell.angle_beta   90.00
_cell.angle_gamma   90.00
#
_symmetry.space_group_name_H-M   'P 1'
#
loop_
_entity.id
_entity.type
_entity.pdbx_description
1 polymer ?
#
loop_
_entity_poly.entity_id
_entity_poly.type
_entity_poly.pdbx_seq_one_letter_code
_entity_poly.pdbx_strand_id
1 'polypeptide(L)'
;NNYYFRTCFIDPFQGTVLANYASEQLGATKVYTLGEAGNDYDTGVINYFTEAFEGLGGTTVADTFQTNNSDFTSYLNKAVSEGVDAILTPVSIAYSTQIMAQAKAMNLEIPILGSDTLDNNTVLEATQGSSIQLIVTTFYNEGGDPEFDANFKEWINSDPENLTNNGGNDMIAAVSV
;
A
#
# COMPACT_ATOMS: atom_id res chain seq x y z
N ASN A 1 3.85 -8.48 -27.78
CA ASN A 1 4.78 -9.58 -27.51
C ASN A 1 4.01 -10.81 -27.06
N ASN A 2 4.04 -11.89 -27.82
CA ASN A 2 3.30 -13.13 -27.56
C ASN A 2 3.88 -13.99 -26.42
N TYR A 3 4.96 -13.53 -25.79
CA TYR A 3 5.71 -14.27 -24.75
C TYR A 3 5.76 -13.53 -23.40
N TYR A 4 5.05 -12.40 -23.30
CA TYR A 4 4.98 -11.65 -22.04
C TYR A 4 3.57 -11.82 -21.46
N PHE A 5 3.51 -12.38 -20.25
CA PHE A 5 2.26 -12.60 -19.50
C PHE A 5 2.33 -11.85 -18.19
N ARG A 6 1.21 -11.33 -17.75
CA ARG A 6 1.05 -10.67 -16.45
C ARG A 6 -0.04 -11.41 -15.68
N THR A 7 0.25 -11.76 -14.43
CA THR A 7 -0.70 -12.41 -13.51
C THR A 7 -1.20 -11.47 -12.42
N CYS A 8 -0.65 -10.25 -12.36
CA CYS A 8 -1.08 -9.20 -11.43
C CYS A 8 -1.82 -8.07 -12.14
N PHE A 9 -2.55 -7.24 -11.38
CA PHE A 9 -3.14 -6.02 -11.90
C PHE A 9 -2.06 -4.98 -12.27
N ILE A 10 -2.47 -3.90 -12.92
CA ILE A 10 -1.59 -2.81 -13.35
C ILE A 10 -1.72 -1.61 -12.41
N ASP A 11 -0.66 -0.80 -12.30
CA ASP A 11 -0.61 0.37 -11.41
C ASP A 11 -1.74 1.39 -11.62
N PRO A 12 -2.19 1.67 -12.89
CA PRO A 12 -3.37 2.50 -13.11
C PRO A 12 -4.63 2.00 -12.40
N PHE A 13 -4.81 0.68 -12.32
CA PHE A 13 -5.95 0.09 -11.63
C PHE A 13 -5.84 0.28 -10.11
N GLN A 14 -4.64 0.10 -9.53
CA GLN A 14 -4.40 0.36 -8.11
C GLN A 14 -4.75 1.80 -7.73
N GLY A 15 -4.20 2.77 -8.47
CA GLY A 15 -4.46 4.19 -8.24
C GLY A 15 -5.94 4.52 -8.29
N THR A 16 -6.65 4.03 -9.31
CA THR A 16 -8.09 4.25 -9.47
C THR A 16 -8.91 3.62 -8.34
N VAL A 17 -8.60 2.39 -7.93
CA VAL A 17 -9.31 1.70 -6.84
C VAL A 17 -9.12 2.43 -5.52
N LEU A 18 -7.89 2.85 -5.20
CA LEU A 18 -7.59 3.61 -3.99
C LEU A 18 -8.29 4.98 -3.99
N ALA A 19 -8.38 5.65 -5.14
CA ALA A 19 -9.09 6.92 -5.27
C ALA A 19 -10.60 6.78 -5.02
N ASN A 20 -11.23 5.76 -5.61
CA ASN A 20 -12.64 5.47 -5.35
C ASN A 20 -12.87 5.12 -3.88
N TYR A 21 -11.99 4.30 -3.27
CA TYR A 21 -12.10 3.96 -1.86
C TYR A 21 -11.98 5.20 -0.97
N ALA A 22 -11.00 6.07 -1.23
CA ALA A 22 -10.82 7.32 -0.50
C ALA A 22 -12.07 8.20 -0.57
N SER A 23 -12.63 8.37 -1.76
CA SER A 23 -13.82 9.20 -1.97
C SER A 23 -15.08 8.56 -1.39
N GLU A 24 -15.37 7.30 -1.70
CA GLU A 24 -16.66 6.66 -1.41
C GLU A 24 -16.74 6.05 -0.01
N GLN A 25 -15.64 5.45 0.48
CA GLN A 25 -15.65 4.73 1.75
C GLN A 25 -15.13 5.60 2.91
N LEU A 26 -14.10 6.43 2.66
CA LEU A 26 -13.59 7.34 3.68
C LEU A 26 -14.29 8.71 3.65
N GLY A 27 -15.00 9.05 2.57
CA GLY A 27 -15.58 10.37 2.37
C GLY A 27 -14.50 11.46 2.25
N ALA A 28 -13.29 11.06 1.85
CA ALA A 28 -12.16 11.98 1.76
C ALA A 28 -12.40 13.02 0.65
N THR A 29 -12.05 14.24 0.95
CA THR A 29 -12.08 15.39 0.02
C THR A 29 -10.69 15.93 -0.27
N LYS A 30 -9.74 15.68 0.62
CA LYS A 30 -8.35 16.11 0.51
C LYS A 30 -7.41 14.99 0.95
N VAL A 31 -6.49 14.58 0.07
CA VAL A 31 -5.51 13.51 0.35
C VAL A 31 -4.09 14.02 0.20
N TYR A 32 -3.22 13.69 1.15
CA TYR A 32 -1.79 13.92 1.05
C TYR A 32 -1.12 12.75 0.36
N THR A 33 -0.30 13.01 -0.66
CA THR A 33 0.45 11.97 -1.37
C THR A 33 1.94 12.09 -1.10
N LEU A 34 2.58 10.99 -0.73
CA LEU A 34 4.00 10.95 -0.38
C LEU A 34 4.69 9.80 -1.11
N GLY A 35 5.70 10.08 -1.92
CA GLY A 35 6.49 9.11 -2.65
C GLY A 35 7.98 9.41 -2.62
N GLU A 36 8.80 8.41 -3.00
CA GLU A 36 10.25 8.60 -3.15
C GLU A 36 10.56 9.34 -4.46
N ALA A 37 11.37 10.39 -4.36
CA ALA A 37 11.76 11.17 -5.52
C ALA A 37 12.57 10.33 -6.52
N GLY A 38 12.12 10.28 -7.77
CA GLY A 38 12.74 9.51 -8.85
C GLY A 38 12.37 8.02 -8.86
N ASN A 39 11.44 7.58 -8.03
CA ASN A 39 10.88 6.24 -8.09
C ASN A 39 9.69 6.22 -9.07
N ASP A 40 9.83 5.49 -10.16
CA ASP A 40 8.80 5.44 -11.22
C ASP A 40 7.52 4.76 -10.76
N TYR A 41 7.63 3.76 -9.87
CA TYR A 41 6.47 3.06 -9.33
C TYR A 41 5.64 3.98 -8.42
N ASP A 42 6.28 4.61 -7.43
CA ASP A 42 5.62 5.54 -6.51
C ASP A 42 4.94 6.66 -7.30
N THR A 43 5.68 7.27 -8.23
CA THR A 43 5.20 8.36 -9.11
C THR A 43 4.01 7.89 -9.94
N GLY A 44 4.08 6.68 -10.50
CA GLY A 44 3.02 6.09 -11.31
C GLY A 44 1.72 5.93 -10.53
N VAL A 45 1.77 5.24 -9.39
CA VAL A 45 0.58 5.00 -8.55
C VAL A 45 -0.02 6.34 -8.05
N ILE A 46 0.82 7.28 -7.61
CA ILE A 46 0.37 8.61 -7.15
C ILE A 46 -0.31 9.37 -8.28
N ASN A 47 0.24 9.37 -9.49
CA ASN A 47 -0.35 10.08 -10.62
C ASN A 47 -1.72 9.51 -11.00
N TYR A 48 -1.86 8.17 -11.08
CA TYR A 48 -3.14 7.53 -11.37
C TYR A 48 -4.18 7.75 -10.28
N PHE A 49 -3.75 7.72 -9.01
CA PHE A 49 -4.61 8.08 -7.89
C PHE A 49 -5.09 9.54 -8.01
N THR A 50 -4.16 10.47 -8.20
CA THR A 50 -4.44 11.91 -8.28
C THR A 50 -5.43 12.20 -9.40
N GLU A 51 -5.19 11.69 -10.61
CA GLU A 51 -6.08 11.86 -11.75
C GLU A 51 -7.50 11.36 -11.45
N ALA A 52 -7.61 10.15 -10.88
CA ALA A 52 -8.90 9.57 -10.54
C ALA A 52 -9.60 10.32 -9.40
N PHE A 53 -8.87 10.68 -8.33
CA PHE A 53 -9.42 11.34 -7.16
C PHE A 53 -9.90 12.77 -7.46
N GLU A 54 -9.11 13.51 -8.24
CA GLU A 54 -9.51 14.86 -8.72
C GLU A 54 -10.69 14.79 -9.70
N GLY A 55 -10.75 13.73 -10.51
CA GLY A 55 -11.92 13.44 -11.35
C GLY A 55 -13.22 13.20 -10.55
N LEU A 56 -13.09 12.74 -9.30
CA LEU A 56 -14.20 12.57 -8.35
C LEU A 56 -14.50 13.86 -7.54
N GLY A 57 -13.78 14.95 -7.80
CA GLY A 57 -13.95 16.24 -7.12
C GLY A 57 -13.09 16.41 -5.86
N GLY A 58 -12.19 15.49 -5.57
CA GLY A 58 -11.22 15.62 -4.49
C GLY A 58 -10.05 16.54 -4.84
N THR A 59 -9.16 16.76 -3.88
CA THR A 59 -7.92 17.52 -4.05
C THR A 59 -6.73 16.77 -3.45
N THR A 60 -5.55 16.92 -4.05
CA THR A 60 -4.33 16.29 -3.54
C THR A 60 -3.29 17.31 -3.13
N VAL A 61 -2.52 16.98 -2.08
CA VAL A 61 -1.32 17.71 -1.65
C VAL A 61 -0.13 16.79 -1.83
N ALA A 62 0.67 17.04 -2.86
CA ALA A 62 1.79 16.17 -3.20
C ALA A 62 3.09 16.59 -2.50
N ASP A 63 3.85 15.57 -2.08
CA ASP A 63 5.20 15.72 -1.59
C ASP A 63 6.08 14.53 -1.99
N THR A 64 7.40 14.72 -1.94
CA THR A 64 8.37 13.66 -2.20
C THR A 64 9.51 13.73 -1.21
N PHE A 65 10.09 12.58 -0.87
CA PHE A 65 11.29 12.49 -0.05
C PHE A 65 12.47 11.96 -0.86
N GLN A 66 13.68 12.26 -0.42
CA GLN A 66 14.90 11.79 -1.08
C GLN A 66 15.23 10.35 -0.68
N THR A 67 15.85 9.60 -1.57
CA THR A 67 16.41 8.27 -1.30
C THR A 67 17.25 8.28 -0.03
N ASN A 68 17.14 7.22 0.77
CA ASN A 68 17.75 7.06 2.10
C ASN A 68 17.20 8.00 3.18
N ASN A 69 16.05 8.62 2.97
CA ASN A 69 15.37 9.33 4.06
C ASN A 69 14.97 8.35 5.17
N SER A 70 15.18 8.73 6.41
CA SER A 70 14.82 7.93 7.59
C SER A 70 13.92 8.69 8.58
N ASP A 71 13.66 9.98 8.32
CA ASP A 71 12.78 10.80 9.14
C ASP A 71 11.61 11.32 8.32
N PHE A 72 10.43 10.81 8.62
CA PHE A 72 9.17 11.16 7.98
C PHE A 72 8.29 12.07 8.84
N THR A 73 8.76 12.44 10.04
CA THR A 73 7.99 13.23 11.00
C THR A 73 7.54 14.57 10.40
N SER A 74 8.41 15.24 9.63
CA SER A 74 8.09 16.52 8.98
C SER A 74 6.97 16.39 7.94
N TYR A 75 6.96 15.30 7.15
CA TYR A 75 5.95 15.01 6.16
C TYR A 75 4.59 14.67 6.81
N LEU A 76 4.60 13.85 7.87
CA LEU A 76 3.41 13.53 8.63
C LEU A 76 2.81 14.76 9.33
N ASN A 77 3.66 15.63 9.92
CA ASN A 77 3.22 16.91 10.47
C ASN A 77 2.62 17.83 9.39
N LYS A 78 3.20 17.84 8.20
CA LYS A 78 2.63 18.60 7.08
C LYS A 78 1.25 18.07 6.70
N ALA A 79 1.07 16.75 6.58
CA ALA A 79 -0.24 16.15 6.33
C ALA A 79 -1.28 16.58 7.39
N VAL A 80 -0.91 16.55 8.67
CA VAL A 80 -1.77 17.03 9.77
C VAL A 80 -2.10 18.52 9.60
N SER A 81 -1.10 19.35 9.34
CA SER A 81 -1.29 20.81 9.22
C SER A 81 -2.12 21.23 8.00
N GLU A 82 -2.07 20.41 6.94
CA GLU A 82 -2.88 20.59 5.73
C GLU A 82 -4.35 20.17 5.94
N GLY A 83 -4.65 19.48 7.04
CA GLY A 83 -6.00 19.02 7.35
C GLY A 83 -6.52 18.02 6.34
N VAL A 84 -5.68 17.04 5.97
CA VAL A 84 -6.06 16.01 5.00
C VAL A 84 -6.87 14.91 5.66
N ASP A 85 -7.73 14.29 4.87
CA ASP A 85 -8.61 13.20 5.31
C ASP A 85 -7.94 11.82 5.21
N ALA A 86 -6.90 11.69 4.37
CA ALA A 86 -6.11 10.47 4.23
C ALA A 86 -4.70 10.79 3.71
N ILE A 87 -3.78 9.83 3.88
CA ILE A 87 -2.43 9.85 3.31
C ILE A 87 -2.29 8.68 2.34
N LEU A 88 -1.87 8.95 1.10
CA LEU A 88 -1.46 7.91 0.15
C LEU A 88 0.06 7.83 0.11
N THR A 89 0.61 6.64 0.33
CA THR A 89 2.05 6.39 0.24
C THR A 89 2.35 5.00 -0.32
N PRO A 90 2.61 4.86 -1.64
CA PRO A 90 2.85 3.58 -2.30
C PRO A 90 4.32 3.13 -2.26
N VAL A 91 5.03 3.54 -1.23
CA VAL A 91 6.49 3.37 -1.12
C VAL A 91 6.90 1.94 -0.78
N SER A 92 8.20 1.64 -0.84
CA SER A 92 8.74 0.32 -0.52
C SER A 92 8.48 -0.08 0.94
N ILE A 93 8.53 -1.40 1.23
CA ILE A 93 8.36 -1.98 2.57
C ILE A 93 9.28 -1.29 3.60
N ALA A 94 10.52 -0.99 3.23
CA ALA A 94 11.48 -0.37 4.13
C ALA A 94 11.07 1.04 4.57
N TYR A 95 10.55 1.84 3.66
CA TYR A 95 10.05 3.19 3.97
C TYR A 95 8.69 3.15 4.65
N SER A 96 7.77 2.31 4.16
CA SER A 96 6.44 2.19 4.77
C SER A 96 6.51 1.75 6.22
N THR A 97 7.38 0.79 6.57
CA THR A 97 7.61 0.38 7.96
C THR A 97 8.05 1.56 8.84
N GLN A 98 8.96 2.42 8.34
CA GLN A 98 9.42 3.60 9.06
C GLN A 98 8.31 4.67 9.20
N ILE A 99 7.56 4.89 8.12
CA ILE A 99 6.40 5.81 8.13
C ILE A 99 5.37 5.35 9.17
N MET A 100 5.01 4.05 9.18
CA MET A 100 4.07 3.50 10.15
C MET A 100 4.56 3.63 11.59
N ALA A 101 5.84 3.31 11.83
CA ALA A 101 6.43 3.46 13.17
C ALA A 101 6.41 4.90 13.68
N GLN A 102 6.72 5.88 12.81
CA GLN A 102 6.70 7.30 13.15
C GLN A 102 5.28 7.84 13.29
N ALA A 103 4.36 7.46 12.41
CA ALA A 103 2.95 7.79 12.52
C ALA A 103 2.35 7.28 13.85
N LYS A 104 2.68 6.04 14.24
CA LYS A 104 2.31 5.47 15.54
C LYS A 104 2.88 6.28 16.70
N ALA A 105 4.18 6.64 16.66
CA ALA A 105 4.82 7.44 17.71
C ALA A 105 4.18 8.84 17.87
N MET A 106 3.61 9.38 16.79
CA MET A 106 2.88 10.65 16.78
C MET A 106 1.39 10.49 17.18
N ASN A 107 0.91 9.26 17.42
CA ASN A 107 -0.52 8.94 17.59
C ASN A 107 -1.37 9.47 16.42
N LEU A 108 -0.90 9.29 15.19
CA LEU A 108 -1.62 9.73 14.00
C LEU A 108 -2.91 8.91 13.84
N GLU A 109 -4.03 9.61 13.63
CA GLU A 109 -5.36 8.98 13.41
C GLU A 109 -5.83 9.06 11.95
N ILE A 110 -5.04 9.76 11.09
CA ILE A 110 -5.36 9.88 9.66
C ILE A 110 -5.16 8.52 8.99
N PRO A 111 -6.16 8.00 8.23
CA PRO A 111 -6.03 6.77 7.47
C PRO A 111 -4.87 6.82 6.48
N ILE A 112 -4.15 5.71 6.35
CA ILE A 112 -3.04 5.56 5.40
C ILE A 112 -3.45 4.57 4.32
N LEU A 113 -3.39 5.01 3.07
CA LEU A 113 -3.62 4.24 1.87
C LEU A 113 -2.27 3.80 1.29
N GLY A 114 -2.13 2.53 0.98
CA GLY A 114 -0.94 1.97 0.38
C GLY A 114 -1.24 1.13 -0.84
N SER A 115 -0.22 0.94 -1.67
CA SER A 115 -0.27 -0.02 -2.75
C SER A 115 -0.03 -1.45 -2.22
N ASP A 116 0.02 -2.42 -3.11
CA ASP A 116 0.34 -3.81 -2.82
C ASP A 116 1.68 -4.01 -2.10
N THR A 117 2.62 -3.07 -2.26
CA THR A 117 3.90 -3.09 -1.52
C THR A 117 3.74 -3.00 -0.01
N LEU A 118 2.64 -2.43 0.48
CA LEU A 118 2.36 -2.31 1.92
C LEU A 118 1.63 -3.53 2.48
N ASP A 119 1.16 -4.44 1.64
CA ASP A 119 0.56 -5.70 2.07
C ASP A 119 1.64 -6.70 2.50
N ASN A 120 2.23 -6.43 3.65
CA ASN A 120 3.36 -7.18 4.20
C ASN A 120 3.29 -7.22 5.72
N ASN A 121 3.61 -8.38 6.31
CA ASN A 121 3.59 -8.59 7.75
C ASN A 121 4.44 -7.59 8.53
N THR A 122 5.62 -7.21 8.02
CA THR A 122 6.50 -6.23 8.67
C THR A 122 5.84 -4.85 8.78
N VAL A 123 5.10 -4.44 7.74
CA VAL A 123 4.36 -3.19 7.74
C VAL A 123 3.19 -3.25 8.72
N LEU A 124 2.46 -4.37 8.74
CA LEU A 124 1.36 -4.59 9.69
C LEU A 124 1.84 -4.62 11.14
N GLU A 125 2.97 -5.27 11.43
CA GLU A 125 3.58 -5.28 12.77
C GLU A 125 3.95 -3.86 13.24
N ALA A 126 4.41 -3.00 12.34
CA ALA A 126 4.72 -1.61 12.68
C ALA A 126 3.49 -0.80 13.11
N THR A 127 2.28 -1.20 12.68
CA THR A 127 1.02 -0.55 13.09
C THR A 127 0.39 -1.14 14.36
N GLN A 128 0.86 -2.31 14.83
CA GLN A 128 0.25 -2.98 15.99
C GLN A 128 0.18 -2.09 17.24
N GLY A 129 -0.99 -2.03 17.86
CA GLY A 129 -1.24 -1.22 19.07
C GLY A 129 -1.34 0.28 18.80
N SER A 130 -1.52 0.69 17.53
CA SER A 130 -1.89 2.05 17.15
C SER A 130 -3.36 2.12 16.73
N SER A 131 -3.87 3.35 16.54
CA SER A 131 -5.19 3.62 15.93
C SER A 131 -5.12 3.83 14.42
N ILE A 132 -3.96 3.59 13.80
CA ILE A 132 -3.78 3.79 12.36
C ILE A 132 -4.66 2.81 11.59
N GLN A 133 -5.52 3.33 10.73
CA GLN A 133 -6.23 2.54 9.74
C GLN A 133 -5.36 2.44 8.48
N LEU A 134 -4.78 1.26 8.26
CA LEU A 134 -4.02 0.97 7.04
C LEU A 134 -4.93 0.27 6.02
N ILE A 135 -5.03 0.83 4.83
CA ILE A 135 -5.80 0.30 3.71
C ILE A 135 -4.82 0.04 2.57
N VAL A 136 -4.81 -1.17 2.04
CA VAL A 136 -3.90 -1.58 0.97
C VAL A 136 -4.65 -2.23 -0.18
N THR A 137 -4.10 -2.12 -1.38
CA THR A 137 -4.48 -3.01 -2.47
C THR A 137 -3.75 -4.34 -2.31
N THR A 138 -4.39 -5.43 -2.68
CA THR A 138 -3.79 -6.77 -2.62
C THR A 138 -4.16 -7.57 -3.86
N PHE A 139 -3.32 -8.51 -4.27
CA PHE A 139 -3.61 -9.45 -5.36
C PHE A 139 -4.54 -10.56 -4.93
N TYR A 140 -4.49 -10.89 -3.65
CA TYR A 140 -5.17 -12.03 -3.09
C TYR A 140 -5.66 -11.72 -1.67
N ASN A 141 -6.88 -12.17 -1.40
CA ASN A 141 -7.46 -12.09 -0.06
C ASN A 141 -7.79 -13.51 0.40
N GLU A 142 -7.12 -13.98 1.46
CA GLU A 142 -7.38 -15.29 2.04
C GLU A 142 -8.85 -15.40 2.47
N GLY A 143 -9.49 -16.48 2.06
CA GLY A 143 -10.93 -16.70 2.23
C GLY A 143 -11.78 -16.27 1.04
N GLY A 144 -11.21 -15.58 0.05
CA GLY A 144 -11.90 -15.17 -1.17
C GLY A 144 -12.25 -16.36 -2.08
N ASP A 145 -11.39 -17.37 -2.13
CA ASP A 145 -11.61 -18.66 -2.78
C ASP A 145 -11.18 -19.82 -1.87
N PRO A 146 -12.11 -20.40 -1.10
CA PRO A 146 -11.77 -21.45 -0.12
C PRO A 146 -11.18 -22.72 -0.74
N GLU A 147 -11.52 -23.06 -1.99
CA GLU A 147 -10.97 -24.22 -2.69
C GLU A 147 -9.51 -23.96 -3.09
N PHE A 148 -9.23 -22.78 -3.63
CA PHE A 148 -7.88 -22.36 -3.93
C PHE A 148 -7.02 -22.33 -2.66
N ASP A 149 -7.51 -21.74 -1.58
CA ASP A 149 -6.81 -21.65 -0.29
C ASP A 149 -6.42 -23.03 0.25
N ALA A 150 -7.35 -23.98 0.22
CA ALA A 150 -7.10 -25.34 0.69
C ALA A 150 -6.03 -26.03 -0.16
N ASN A 151 -6.16 -25.99 -1.48
CA ASN A 151 -5.23 -26.61 -2.41
C ASN A 151 -3.83 -25.97 -2.31
N PHE A 152 -3.79 -24.64 -2.19
CA PHE A 152 -2.53 -23.91 -2.05
C PHE A 152 -1.81 -24.24 -0.72
N LYS A 153 -2.54 -24.29 0.40
CA LYS A 153 -1.99 -24.67 1.70
C LYS A 153 -1.49 -26.12 1.70
N GLU A 154 -2.19 -27.03 1.06
CA GLU A 154 -1.75 -28.41 0.89
C GLU A 154 -0.43 -28.45 0.09
N TRP A 155 -0.39 -27.75 -1.05
CA TRP A 155 0.80 -27.70 -1.88
C TRP A 155 2.01 -27.11 -1.16
N ILE A 156 1.86 -25.94 -0.48
CA ILE A 156 2.99 -25.28 0.18
C ILE A 156 3.54 -26.10 1.34
N ASN A 157 2.69 -26.89 2.03
CA ASN A 157 3.08 -27.76 3.14
C ASN A 157 3.58 -29.12 2.69
N SER A 158 3.42 -29.50 1.42
CA SER A 158 3.85 -30.80 0.90
C SER A 158 5.36 -30.93 0.79
N ASP A 159 6.08 -29.81 0.67
CA ASP A 159 7.56 -29.76 0.59
C ASP A 159 8.07 -28.47 1.25
N PRO A 160 9.02 -28.59 2.23
CA PRO A 160 9.63 -27.41 2.85
C PRO A 160 10.29 -26.42 1.86
N GLU A 161 10.72 -26.88 0.69
CA GLU A 161 11.30 -26.02 -0.35
C GLU A 161 10.24 -25.12 -0.98
N ASN A 162 8.98 -25.56 -1.07
CA ASN A 162 7.88 -24.73 -1.58
C ASN A 162 7.71 -23.47 -0.74
N LEU A 163 7.78 -23.60 0.59
CA LEU A 163 7.67 -22.46 1.49
C LEU A 163 8.84 -21.49 1.33
N THR A 164 10.07 -22.01 1.25
CA THR A 164 11.29 -21.20 1.16
C THR A 164 11.40 -20.48 -0.18
N ASN A 165 11.05 -21.15 -1.29
CA ASN A 165 11.22 -20.64 -2.64
C ASN A 165 10.08 -19.69 -3.08
N ASN A 166 8.96 -19.69 -2.36
CA ASN A 166 7.74 -18.98 -2.73
C ASN A 166 7.27 -17.99 -1.64
N GLY A 167 8.17 -17.23 -1.04
CA GLY A 167 7.85 -16.14 -0.14
C GLY A 167 7.66 -16.54 1.34
N GLY A 168 8.05 -17.77 1.72
CA GLY A 168 7.94 -18.22 3.11
C GLY A 168 6.48 -18.42 3.54
N ASN A 169 6.07 -17.79 4.64
CA ASN A 169 4.69 -17.87 5.16
C ASN A 169 3.75 -16.82 4.54
N ASP A 170 4.24 -16.01 3.61
CA ASP A 170 3.46 -14.98 2.95
C ASP A 170 2.73 -15.58 1.74
N MET A 171 1.43 -15.83 1.90
CA MET A 171 0.61 -16.38 0.83
C MET A 171 0.48 -15.44 -0.37
N ILE A 172 0.54 -14.13 -0.15
CA ILE A 172 0.41 -13.13 -1.21
C ILE A 172 1.64 -13.19 -2.11
N ALA A 173 2.84 -13.17 -1.54
CA ALA A 173 4.08 -13.32 -2.29
C ALA A 173 4.14 -14.66 -3.03
N ALA A 174 3.71 -15.75 -2.38
CA ALA A 174 3.69 -17.07 -2.98
C ALA A 174 2.69 -17.24 -4.14
N VAL A 175 1.52 -16.58 -4.05
CA VAL A 175 0.51 -16.61 -5.13
C VAL A 175 0.96 -15.79 -6.33
N SER A 176 1.80 -14.79 -6.14
CA SER A 176 2.31 -13.93 -7.22
C SER A 176 3.44 -14.56 -8.05
N VAL A 177 4.02 -15.68 -7.61
CA VAL A 177 5.09 -16.42 -8.29
C VAL A 177 4.53 -17.47 -9.21
#